data_997325076bf555c4d2f5e90e00322a6a
#
_entry.id   997325076bf555c4d2f5e90e00322a6a
#
_cell.length_a   1.000
_cell.length_b   1.000
_cell.length_c   1.000
_cell.angle_alpha   90.00
_cell.angle_beta   90.00
_cell.angle_gamma   90.00
#
_symmetry.space_group_name_H-M   'P 1'
#
loop_
_entity.id
_entity.type
_entity.pdbx_description
1 polymer ?
#
loop_
_entity_poly.entity_id
_entity_poly.type
_entity_poly.pdbx_seq_one_letter_code
_entity_poly.pdbx_strand_id
1 'polypeptide(L)' 'QKIEKEIAKLEKQARAEKQPKKKFELVQQIKRLKEELI' A
#
# COMPACT_ATOMS: atom_id res chain seq x y z
N GLN A 1 -12.00 7.64 5.89
CA GLN A 1 -12.56 7.25 4.62
C GLN A 1 -11.94 5.95 4.12
N LYS A 2 -12.59 5.33 3.15
CA LYS A 2 -12.17 4.00 2.70
C LYS A 2 -10.75 3.97 2.14
N ILE A 3 -10.37 4.98 1.37
CA ILE A 3 -9.06 4.99 0.73
C ILE A 3 -7.96 5.08 1.77
N GLU A 4 -8.16 5.89 2.80
CA GLU A 4 -7.16 6.00 3.86
C GLU A 4 -6.99 4.68 4.60
N LYS A 5 -8.09 3.99 4.85
CA LYS A 5 -8.03 2.70 5.53
C LYS A 5 -7.33 1.66 4.66
N GLU A 6 -7.56 1.71 3.35
CA GLU A 6 -6.90 0.79 2.44
C GLU A 6 -5.41 1.05 2.39
N ILE A 7 -5.01 2.32 2.39
CA ILE A 7 -3.59 2.66 2.40
C ILE A 7 -2.93 2.12 3.66
N ALA A 8 -3.56 2.33 4.81
CA ALA A 8 -3.00 1.83 6.07
C ALA A 8 -2.88 0.31 6.05
N LYS A 9 -3.88 -0.37 5.51
CA LYS A 9 -3.87 -1.82 5.43
C LYS A 9 -2.74 -2.31 4.53
N LEU A 10 -2.59 -1.66 3.37
CA LEU A 10 -1.54 -2.05 2.44
C LEU A 10 -0.15 -1.75 3.01
N GLU A 11 -0.01 -0.63 3.70
CA GLU A 11 1.26 -0.32 4.34
C GLU A 11 1.65 -1.37 5.37
N LYS A 12 0.67 -1.83 6.14
CA LYS A 12 0.92 -2.87 7.11
C LYS A 12 1.33 -4.17 6.42
N GLN A 13 0.65 -4.51 5.33
CA GLN A 13 1.00 -5.70 4.59
C GLN A 13 2.38 -5.61 3.98
N ALA A 14 2.73 -4.43 3.45
CA ALA A 14 4.05 -4.24 2.85
C ALA A 14 5.15 -4.41 3.88
N ARG A 15 4.92 -3.94 5.10
CA ARG A 15 5.92 -4.08 6.16
C ARG A 15 6.08 -5.53 6.58
N ALA A 16 4.99 -6.29 6.56
CA ALA A 16 5.02 -7.70 6.95
C ALA A 16 5.48 -8.60 5.81
N GLU A 17 5.49 -8.10 4.58
CA GLU A 17 5.85 -8.93 3.42
C GLU A 17 7.35 -9.17 3.38
N LYS A 18 7.74 -10.44 3.29
CA LYS A 18 9.14 -10.81 3.26
C LYS A 18 9.71 -10.88 1.86
N GLN A 19 8.87 -11.09 0.86
CA GLN A 19 9.33 -11.19 -0.52
C GLN A 19 9.44 -9.80 -1.14
N PRO A 20 10.63 -9.42 -1.62
CA PRO A 20 10.82 -8.07 -2.16
C PRO A 20 9.89 -7.76 -3.33
N LYS A 21 9.62 -8.76 -4.16
CA LYS A 21 8.77 -8.55 -5.32
C LYS A 21 7.35 -8.17 -4.90
N LYS A 22 6.79 -8.91 -3.95
CA LYS A 22 5.44 -8.60 -3.47
C LYS A 22 5.42 -7.28 -2.72
N LYS A 23 6.46 -7.02 -1.95
CA LYS A 23 6.58 -5.77 -1.24
C LYS A 23 6.55 -4.59 -2.20
N PHE A 24 7.25 -4.71 -3.31
CA PHE A 24 7.29 -3.67 -4.32
C PHE A 24 5.90 -3.44 -4.92
N GLU A 25 5.18 -4.52 -5.20
CA GLU A 25 3.82 -4.40 -5.74
C GLU A 25 2.91 -3.68 -4.76
N LEU A 26 3.02 -4.01 -3.49
CA LEU A 26 2.21 -3.35 -2.47
C LEU A 26 2.53 -1.87 -2.38
N VAL A 27 3.81 -1.54 -2.45
CA VAL A 27 4.22 -0.13 -2.41
C VAL A 27 3.64 0.62 -3.60
N GLN A 28 3.62 0.01 -4.76
CA GLN A 28 3.05 0.66 -5.93
C GLN A 28 1.56 0.89 -5.79
N GLN A 29 0.84 -0.06 -5.21
CA GLN A 29 -0.58 0.13 -4.96
C GLN A 29 -0.81 1.27 -3.97
N ILE A 30 0.02 1.35 -2.96
CA ILE A 30 -0.08 2.43 -1.99
C ILE A 30 0.11 3.79 -2.67
N LYS A 31 1.09 3.88 -3.55
CA LYS A 31 1.33 5.13 -4.26
C LYS A 31 0.13 5.55 -5.09
N ARG A 32 -0.49 4.60 -5.77
CA ARG A 32 -1.65 4.91 -6.60
C ARG A 32 -2.81 5.42 -5.75
N LEU A 33 -3.05 4.78 -4.62
CA LEU A 33 -4.11 5.21 -3.74
C LEU A 33 -3.84 6.59 -3.17
N LYS A 34 -2.59 6.87 -2.83
CA LYS A 34 -2.23 8.19 -2.32
C LYS A 34 -2.44 9.27 -3.37
N GLU A 35 -2.19 8.96 -4.63
CA GLU A 35 -2.41 9.91 -5.69
C GLU A 35 -3.89 10.25 -5.82
N GLU A 36 -4.77 9.31 -5.56
CA GLU A 36 -6.19 9.56 -5.60
C GLU A 36 -6.66 10.49 -4.49
N LEU A 37 -5.92 10.52 -3.37
CA LEU A 37 -6.26 11.42 -2.28
C LEU A 37 -5.92 12.87 -2.57
N ILE A 38 -5.03 13.12 -3.50
CA ILE A 38 -4.64 14.47 -3.88
C ILE A 38 -5.63 15.02 -4.91
#